data_3bb10c5e789207ae59d84798da9635f4
#
_entry.id   3bb10c5e789207ae59d84798da9635f4
#
_cell.length_a   1.000
_cell.length_b   1.000
_cell.length_c   1.000
_cell.angle_alpha   90.00
_cell.angle_beta   90.00
_cell.angle_gamma   90.00
#
_symmetry.space_group_name_H-M   'P 1'
#
loop_
_entity.id
_entity.type
_entity.pdbx_description
1 polymer ?
#
loop_
_entity_poly.entity_id
_entity_poly.type
_entity_poly.pdbx_seq_one_letter_code
_entity_poly.pdbx_strand_id
1 'polypeptide(L)'
;MELHTTICALATPPGEGGIATVRVSGPDAYAIVSKIFAPVRQGKSVADAKGYTAMLGHYLLHGAEMDECVALFFRAPHSYTGEDVIELSVHGGTAMADGLQEALITAGCVPAGPGEFTRRALENGRMSLTQAEAVMEVIAANGRQGAALAKSALDGRLAKRIGKIQTALQTLNAHLTAWVDYLSLIHISEPTRLALIS
;
A
#
# COMPACT_ATOMS: atom_id res chain seq x y z
N MET A 1 16.67 -0.77 3.33
CA MET A 1 15.85 -1.85 2.77
C MET A 1 15.39 -1.38 1.41
N GLU A 2 15.75 -2.06 0.34
CA GLU A 2 15.57 -1.55 -1.02
C GLU A 2 14.10 -1.64 -1.44
N LEU A 3 13.52 -0.51 -1.84
CA LEU A 3 12.15 -0.37 -2.37
C LEU A 3 11.87 -1.16 -3.68
N HIS A 4 12.86 -1.89 -4.18
CA HIS A 4 12.78 -2.62 -5.45
C HIS A 4 12.68 -4.14 -5.30
N THR A 5 12.57 -4.66 -4.06
CA THR A 5 12.44 -6.10 -3.84
C THR A 5 10.99 -6.53 -3.88
N THR A 6 10.73 -7.73 -4.43
CA THR A 6 9.42 -8.36 -4.34
C THR A 6 9.32 -9.13 -3.04
N ILE A 7 8.30 -8.81 -2.24
CA ILE A 7 8.07 -9.38 -0.91
C ILE A 7 6.90 -10.34 -0.90
N CYS A 8 6.92 -11.29 0.05
CA CYS A 8 5.78 -12.16 0.32
C CYS A 8 5.57 -12.38 1.82
N ALA A 9 4.32 -12.57 2.23
CA ALA A 9 3.96 -13.02 3.57
C ALA A 9 2.58 -13.65 3.59
N LEU A 10 2.34 -14.49 4.62
CA LEU A 10 1.03 -15.00 4.95
C LEU A 10 0.11 -13.80 5.33
N ALA A 11 -1.02 -13.69 4.64
CA ALA A 11 -2.00 -12.60 4.83
C ALA A 11 -3.18 -13.00 5.72
N THR A 12 -3.37 -14.31 5.95
CA THR A 12 -4.35 -14.86 6.89
C THR A 12 -3.68 -15.14 8.24
N PRO A 13 -4.43 -15.16 9.36
CA PRO A 13 -3.88 -15.59 10.63
C PRO A 13 -3.25 -16.98 10.54
N PRO A 14 -2.11 -17.24 11.20
CA PRO A 14 -1.52 -18.57 11.25
C PRO A 14 -2.42 -19.54 12.05
N GLY A 15 -2.45 -20.80 11.64
CA GLY A 15 -3.20 -21.85 12.32
C GLY A 15 -4.08 -22.66 11.36
N GLU A 16 -4.88 -23.56 11.94
CA GLU A 16 -5.82 -24.39 11.21
C GLU A 16 -7.01 -23.56 10.73
N GLY A 17 -7.31 -23.63 9.43
CA GLY A 17 -8.39 -22.91 8.79
C GLY A 17 -8.77 -23.58 7.47
N GLY A 18 -9.87 -23.15 6.84
CA GLY A 18 -10.26 -23.67 5.52
C GLY A 18 -9.36 -23.16 4.39
N ILE A 19 -8.79 -21.98 4.53
CA ILE A 19 -7.98 -21.32 3.50
C ILE A 19 -6.82 -20.57 4.15
N ALA A 20 -5.65 -20.65 3.53
CA ALA A 20 -4.50 -19.80 3.80
C ALA A 20 -4.15 -18.98 2.55
N THR A 21 -3.88 -17.70 2.73
CA THR A 21 -3.54 -16.79 1.62
C THR A 21 -2.17 -16.18 1.85
N VAL A 22 -1.27 -16.33 0.87
CA VAL A 22 0.02 -15.64 0.83
C VAL A 22 -0.06 -14.49 -0.17
N ARG A 23 0.33 -13.29 0.25
CA ARG A 23 0.40 -12.11 -0.61
C ARG A 23 1.81 -11.89 -1.09
N VAL A 24 1.95 -11.61 -2.38
CA VAL A 24 3.18 -11.22 -3.06
C VAL A 24 3.01 -9.78 -3.56
N SER A 25 4.00 -8.90 -3.35
CA SER A 25 3.98 -7.50 -3.83
C SER A 25 5.36 -7.07 -4.30
N GLY A 26 5.42 -6.44 -5.45
CA GLY A 26 6.65 -5.87 -5.98
C GLY A 26 6.80 -6.02 -7.49
N PRO A 27 7.89 -5.49 -8.06
CA PRO A 27 8.10 -5.41 -9.51
C PRO A 27 8.17 -6.78 -10.19
N ASP A 28 8.70 -7.80 -9.51
CA ASP A 28 8.88 -9.14 -10.06
C ASP A 28 7.78 -10.13 -9.67
N ALA A 29 6.66 -9.66 -9.05
CA ALA A 29 5.60 -10.52 -8.53
C ALA A 29 5.09 -11.52 -9.57
N TYR A 30 4.81 -11.08 -10.78
CA TYR A 30 4.33 -11.93 -11.87
C TYR A 30 5.39 -12.89 -12.38
N ALA A 31 6.64 -12.46 -12.49
CA ALA A 31 7.75 -13.29 -12.94
C ALA A 31 8.06 -14.39 -11.93
N ILE A 32 8.03 -14.08 -10.63
CA ILE A 32 8.27 -15.04 -9.55
C ILE A 32 7.13 -16.05 -9.47
N VAL A 33 5.88 -15.61 -9.42
CA VAL A 33 4.72 -16.49 -9.35
C VAL A 33 4.61 -17.38 -10.59
N SER A 34 5.01 -16.92 -11.78
CA SER A 34 5.06 -17.75 -12.99
C SER A 34 5.95 -18.98 -12.88
N LYS A 35 6.94 -18.96 -11.98
CA LYS A 35 7.86 -20.11 -11.78
C LYS A 35 7.26 -21.21 -10.90
N ILE A 36 6.30 -20.85 -10.05
CA ILE A 36 5.76 -21.75 -9.02
C ILE A 36 4.27 -22.03 -9.18
N PHE A 37 3.60 -21.45 -10.16
CA PHE A 37 2.16 -21.61 -10.36
C PHE A 37 1.86 -22.20 -11.74
N ALA A 38 1.22 -23.36 -11.75
CA ALA A 38 0.77 -24.07 -12.94
C ALA A 38 -0.74 -23.88 -13.15
N PRO A 39 -1.19 -23.10 -14.14
CA PRO A 39 -2.62 -22.95 -14.43
C PRO A 39 -3.28 -24.25 -14.85
N VAL A 40 -4.46 -24.57 -14.31
CA VAL A 40 -5.28 -25.73 -14.79
C VAL A 40 -5.72 -25.52 -16.24
N ARG A 41 -6.08 -24.30 -16.60
CA ARG A 41 -6.55 -24.01 -17.96
C ARG A 41 -5.38 -23.86 -18.94
N GLN A 42 -5.30 -24.73 -19.95
CA GLN A 42 -4.31 -24.65 -21.00
C GLN A 42 -4.35 -23.28 -21.74
N GLY A 43 -3.18 -22.77 -22.12
CA GLY A 43 -3.03 -21.50 -22.82
C GLY A 43 -3.22 -20.26 -21.93
N LYS A 44 -3.34 -20.41 -20.63
CA LYS A 44 -3.27 -19.31 -19.67
C LYS A 44 -1.89 -19.19 -19.07
N SER A 45 -1.45 -17.97 -18.84
CA SER A 45 -0.15 -17.66 -18.25
C SER A 45 -0.34 -16.61 -17.15
N VAL A 46 0.44 -16.73 -16.07
CA VAL A 46 0.50 -15.71 -15.03
C VAL A 46 0.99 -14.37 -15.61
N ALA A 47 1.97 -14.41 -16.52
CA ALA A 47 2.55 -13.21 -17.13
C ALA A 47 1.50 -12.37 -17.87
N ASP A 48 0.53 -13.03 -18.54
CA ASP A 48 -0.52 -12.38 -19.32
C ASP A 48 -1.78 -12.06 -18.49
N ALA A 49 -1.79 -12.39 -17.19
CA ALA A 49 -2.94 -12.15 -16.33
C ALA A 49 -3.20 -10.65 -16.17
N LYS A 50 -4.46 -10.27 -16.42
CA LYS A 50 -4.91 -8.88 -16.24
C LYS A 50 -5.20 -8.61 -14.77
N GLY A 51 -5.12 -7.34 -14.37
CA GLY A 51 -5.56 -6.92 -13.04
C GLY A 51 -7.05 -7.23 -12.81
N TYR A 52 -7.40 -7.51 -11.55
CA TYR A 52 -8.75 -7.88 -11.10
C TYR A 52 -9.28 -9.17 -11.74
N THR A 53 -8.40 -10.13 -11.99
CA THR A 53 -8.77 -11.47 -12.48
C THR A 53 -8.33 -12.54 -11.51
N ALA A 54 -8.95 -13.72 -11.62
CA ALA A 54 -8.62 -14.91 -10.86
C ALA A 54 -8.20 -16.04 -11.79
N MET A 55 -7.36 -16.93 -11.30
CA MET A 55 -6.92 -18.13 -12.01
C MET A 55 -6.81 -19.31 -11.06
N LEU A 56 -7.37 -20.45 -11.45
CA LEU A 56 -7.20 -21.71 -10.76
C LEU A 56 -5.96 -22.41 -11.28
N GLY A 57 -5.15 -22.95 -10.41
CA GLY A 57 -3.93 -23.69 -10.72
C GLY A 57 -3.47 -24.52 -9.57
N HIS A 58 -2.23 -24.99 -9.65
CA HIS A 58 -1.53 -25.67 -8.58
C HIS A 58 -0.23 -24.92 -8.27
N TYR A 59 0.15 -24.85 -6.99
CA TYR A 59 1.48 -24.35 -6.69
C TYR A 59 2.49 -25.49 -6.68
N LEU A 60 3.71 -25.18 -7.11
CA LEU A 60 4.81 -26.10 -7.24
C LEU A 60 5.89 -25.81 -6.19
N LEU A 61 6.30 -26.82 -5.46
CA LEU A 61 7.48 -26.77 -4.58
C LEU A 61 8.51 -27.78 -5.09
N HIS A 62 9.69 -27.30 -5.42
CA HIS A 62 10.78 -28.13 -6.00
C HIS A 62 10.34 -28.94 -7.24
N GLY A 63 9.40 -28.40 -8.03
CA GLY A 63 8.87 -29.02 -9.24
C GLY A 63 7.75 -30.05 -9.01
N ALA A 64 7.36 -30.31 -7.77
CA ALA A 64 6.22 -31.16 -7.44
C ALA A 64 4.96 -30.33 -7.19
N GLU A 65 3.82 -30.79 -7.71
CA GLU A 65 2.51 -30.20 -7.36
C GLU A 65 2.19 -30.51 -5.89
N MET A 66 1.86 -29.45 -5.13
CA MET A 66 1.60 -29.56 -3.71
C MET A 66 0.12 -29.43 -3.38
N ASP A 67 -0.54 -28.40 -3.92
CA ASP A 67 -1.94 -28.10 -3.59
C ASP A 67 -2.61 -27.32 -4.72
N GLU A 68 -3.95 -27.42 -4.77
CA GLU A 68 -4.77 -26.54 -5.61
C GLU A 68 -4.71 -25.13 -5.06
N CYS A 69 -4.52 -24.17 -5.96
CA CYS A 69 -4.28 -22.78 -5.61
C CYS A 69 -5.12 -21.83 -6.46
N VAL A 70 -5.79 -20.88 -5.82
CA VAL A 70 -6.45 -19.78 -6.50
C VAL A 70 -5.56 -18.56 -6.44
N ALA A 71 -5.14 -18.05 -7.60
CA ALA A 71 -4.37 -16.83 -7.73
C ALA A 71 -5.29 -15.64 -8.08
N LEU A 72 -5.23 -14.56 -7.31
CA LEU A 72 -5.86 -13.27 -7.60
C LEU A 72 -4.79 -12.28 -8.06
N PHE A 73 -5.04 -11.59 -9.15
CA PHE A 73 -4.06 -10.73 -9.82
C PHE A 73 -4.46 -9.26 -9.72
N PHE A 74 -3.51 -8.40 -9.33
CA PHE A 74 -3.67 -6.96 -9.27
C PHE A 74 -2.47 -6.29 -9.94
N ARG A 75 -2.71 -5.43 -10.93
CA ARG A 75 -1.66 -4.67 -11.62
C ARG A 75 -1.51 -3.28 -11.02
N ALA A 76 -0.28 -2.84 -10.93
CA ALA A 76 0.04 -1.47 -10.57
C ALA A 76 -0.67 -0.47 -11.51
N PRO A 77 -1.11 0.69 -11.01
CA PRO A 77 -1.12 1.13 -9.61
C PRO A 77 -2.36 0.66 -8.82
N HIS A 78 -3.21 -0.19 -9.42
CA HIS A 78 -4.52 -0.58 -8.88
C HIS A 78 -4.42 -1.84 -8.00
N SER A 79 -3.67 -1.73 -6.90
CA SER A 79 -3.50 -2.77 -5.89
C SER A 79 -3.49 -2.17 -4.48
N TYR A 80 -3.34 -2.99 -3.45
CA TYR A 80 -3.20 -2.52 -2.07
C TYR A 80 -1.96 -1.65 -1.88
N THR A 81 -0.80 -2.12 -2.35
CA THR A 81 0.48 -1.43 -2.20
C THR A 81 0.76 -0.40 -3.29
N GLY A 82 -0.01 -0.39 -4.39
CA GLY A 82 0.29 0.38 -5.59
C GLY A 82 1.30 -0.30 -6.52
N GLU A 83 1.86 -1.45 -6.12
CA GLU A 83 2.74 -2.29 -6.94
C GLU A 83 1.94 -3.40 -7.65
N ASP A 84 2.60 -4.23 -8.46
CA ASP A 84 2.03 -5.49 -8.90
C ASP A 84 1.85 -6.41 -7.68
N VAL A 85 0.62 -6.92 -7.48
CA VAL A 85 0.26 -7.78 -6.33
C VAL A 85 -0.41 -9.04 -6.83
N ILE A 86 -0.04 -10.17 -6.23
CA ILE A 86 -0.71 -11.47 -6.42
C ILE A 86 -1.03 -12.05 -5.05
N GLU A 87 -2.26 -12.51 -4.88
CA GLU A 87 -2.66 -13.27 -3.70
C GLU A 87 -2.90 -14.73 -4.10
N LEU A 88 -2.19 -15.62 -3.45
CA LEU A 88 -2.25 -17.07 -3.67
C LEU A 88 -2.96 -17.71 -2.50
N SER A 89 -4.13 -18.30 -2.75
CA SER A 89 -4.93 -18.98 -1.73
C SER A 89 -4.87 -20.48 -1.93
N VAL A 90 -4.46 -21.20 -0.89
CA VAL A 90 -4.35 -22.66 -0.80
C VAL A 90 -5.23 -23.19 0.32
N HIS A 91 -5.36 -24.51 0.47
CA HIS A 91 -6.03 -25.08 1.63
C HIS A 91 -5.34 -24.64 2.92
N GLY A 92 -6.14 -24.34 3.94
CA GLY A 92 -5.68 -23.88 5.24
C GLY A 92 -4.96 -24.97 6.00
N GLY A 93 -3.90 -24.58 6.66
CA GLY A 93 -3.01 -25.45 7.41
C GLY A 93 -1.59 -24.94 7.32
N THR A 94 -0.81 -25.12 8.38
CA THR A 94 0.56 -24.58 8.45
C THR A 94 1.45 -25.17 7.36
N ALA A 95 1.35 -26.46 7.09
CA ALA A 95 2.18 -27.12 6.09
C ALA A 95 1.99 -26.57 4.67
N MET A 96 0.74 -26.30 4.24
CA MET A 96 0.47 -25.75 2.90
C MET A 96 0.87 -24.29 2.80
N ALA A 97 0.60 -23.51 3.84
CA ALA A 97 0.99 -22.09 3.89
C ALA A 97 2.52 -21.91 3.91
N ASP A 98 3.22 -22.70 4.73
CA ASP A 98 4.68 -22.66 4.85
C ASP A 98 5.34 -23.14 3.55
N GLY A 99 4.83 -24.22 2.94
CA GLY A 99 5.31 -24.74 1.66
C GLY A 99 5.15 -23.73 0.51
N LEU A 100 4.00 -23.02 0.47
CA LEU A 100 3.80 -21.97 -0.52
C LEU A 100 4.75 -20.78 -0.30
N GLN A 101 4.96 -20.39 0.96
CA GLN A 101 5.90 -19.32 1.27
C GLN A 101 7.34 -19.71 0.95
N GLU A 102 7.74 -20.95 1.23
CA GLU A 102 9.05 -21.51 0.85
C GLU A 102 9.24 -21.50 -0.67
N ALA A 103 8.24 -21.92 -1.43
CA ALA A 103 8.28 -21.91 -2.89
C ALA A 103 8.50 -20.47 -3.44
N LEU A 104 7.81 -19.48 -2.87
CA LEU A 104 7.95 -18.08 -3.25
C LEU A 104 9.34 -17.53 -2.91
N ILE A 105 9.85 -17.82 -1.72
CA ILE A 105 11.19 -17.39 -1.30
C ILE A 105 12.27 -18.01 -2.18
N THR A 106 12.16 -19.32 -2.45
CA THR A 106 13.08 -20.03 -3.36
C THR A 106 13.04 -19.47 -4.78
N ALA A 107 11.86 -19.01 -5.24
CA ALA A 107 11.69 -18.41 -6.54
C ALA A 107 12.21 -16.95 -6.64
N GLY A 108 12.51 -16.30 -5.50
CA GLY A 108 13.14 -14.98 -5.44
C GLY A 108 12.38 -13.91 -4.64
N CYS A 109 11.32 -14.26 -3.92
CA CYS A 109 10.69 -13.33 -2.96
C CYS A 109 11.53 -13.16 -1.69
N VAL A 110 11.41 -11.99 -1.08
CA VAL A 110 11.94 -11.71 0.26
C VAL A 110 10.78 -11.77 1.26
N PRO A 111 10.94 -12.39 2.44
CA PRO A 111 9.90 -12.32 3.47
C PRO A 111 9.60 -10.87 3.87
N ALA A 112 8.33 -10.50 3.87
CA ALA A 112 7.90 -9.17 4.28
C ALA A 112 8.06 -8.96 5.79
N GLY A 113 8.54 -7.79 6.19
CA GLY A 113 8.53 -7.36 7.59
C GLY A 113 7.13 -6.98 8.08
N PRO A 114 6.95 -6.85 9.42
CA PRO A 114 5.69 -6.41 10.00
C PRO A 114 5.23 -5.06 9.42
N GLY A 115 3.98 -5.00 8.93
CA GLY A 115 3.40 -3.79 8.36
C GLY A 115 3.99 -3.34 7.02
N GLU A 116 4.87 -4.13 6.39
CA GLU A 116 5.59 -3.70 5.18
C GLU A 116 4.68 -3.42 3.99
N PHE A 117 3.62 -4.19 3.76
CA PHE A 117 2.65 -3.89 2.70
C PHE A 117 1.96 -2.53 2.91
N THR A 118 1.59 -2.21 4.15
CA THR A 118 0.98 -0.91 4.49
C THR A 118 1.98 0.23 4.33
N ARG A 119 3.23 0.03 4.72
CA ARG A 119 4.31 1.00 4.51
C ARG A 119 4.49 1.29 3.02
N ARG A 120 4.57 0.26 2.16
CA ARG A 120 4.67 0.45 0.70
C ARG A 120 3.45 1.16 0.11
N ALA A 121 2.25 0.85 0.62
CA ALA A 121 1.05 1.57 0.21
C ALA A 121 1.11 3.08 0.56
N LEU A 122 1.68 3.45 1.72
CA LEU A 122 1.93 4.84 2.10
C LEU A 122 3.00 5.48 1.19
N GLU A 123 4.13 4.83 0.99
CA GLU A 123 5.25 5.30 0.14
C GLU A 123 4.81 5.51 -1.32
N ASN A 124 3.94 4.65 -1.83
CA ASN A 124 3.35 4.74 -3.17
C ASN A 124 2.13 5.68 -3.26
N GLY A 125 1.80 6.41 -2.20
CA GLY A 125 0.70 7.38 -2.18
C GLY A 125 -0.70 6.77 -2.25
N ARG A 126 -0.86 5.45 -1.97
CA ARG A 126 -2.16 4.77 -1.96
C ARG A 126 -2.99 5.14 -0.73
N MET A 127 -2.34 5.53 0.33
CA MET A 127 -2.97 6.00 1.57
C MET A 127 -2.14 7.08 2.24
N SER A 128 -2.77 7.88 3.09
CA SER A 128 -2.09 8.85 3.95
C SER A 128 -1.52 8.16 5.20
N LEU A 129 -0.63 8.85 5.91
CA LEU A 129 -0.09 8.34 7.19
C LEU A 129 -1.21 8.02 8.19
N THR A 130 -2.20 8.89 8.34
CA THR A 130 -3.34 8.66 9.23
C THR A 130 -4.20 7.46 8.83
N GLN A 131 -4.27 7.12 7.54
CA GLN A 131 -4.93 5.91 7.08
C GLN A 131 -4.09 4.66 7.34
N ALA A 132 -2.77 4.76 7.17
CA ALA A 132 -1.85 3.65 7.46
C ALA A 132 -1.89 3.27 8.96
N GLU A 133 -1.91 4.26 9.86
CA GLU A 133 -2.10 4.05 11.30
C GLU A 133 -3.45 3.41 11.61
N ALA A 134 -4.53 3.88 10.97
CA ALA A 134 -5.87 3.34 11.16
C ALA A 134 -6.05 1.88 10.70
N VAL A 135 -5.20 1.34 9.82
CA VAL A 135 -5.25 -0.08 9.42
C VAL A 135 -5.13 -1.00 10.64
N MET A 136 -4.18 -0.71 11.55
CA MET A 136 -4.00 -1.52 12.76
C MET A 136 -5.17 -1.38 13.72
N GLU A 137 -5.75 -0.18 13.83
CA GLU A 137 -6.94 0.06 14.65
C GLU A 137 -8.16 -0.71 14.15
N VAL A 138 -8.35 -0.80 12.81
CA VAL A 138 -9.43 -1.60 12.20
C VAL A 138 -9.25 -3.08 12.51
N ILE A 139 -8.01 -3.60 12.41
CA ILE A 139 -7.71 -5.01 12.68
C ILE A 139 -7.93 -5.35 14.16
N ALA A 140 -7.53 -4.44 15.06
CA ALA A 140 -7.64 -4.62 16.52
C ALA A 140 -9.03 -4.25 17.08
N ALA A 141 -9.92 -3.68 16.27
CA ALA A 141 -11.20 -3.16 16.74
C ALA A 141 -12.11 -4.26 17.30
N ASN A 142 -12.53 -4.10 18.53
CA ASN A 142 -13.50 -4.94 19.20
C ASN A 142 -14.89 -4.27 19.20
N GLY A 143 -15.88 -4.96 18.63
CA GLY A 143 -17.26 -4.50 18.58
C GLY A 143 -17.55 -3.45 17.50
N ARG A 144 -18.84 -3.21 17.27
CA ARG A 144 -19.34 -2.38 16.14
C ARG A 144 -18.91 -0.91 16.24
N GLN A 145 -18.85 -0.36 17.44
CA GLN A 145 -18.49 1.06 17.63
C GLN A 145 -17.01 1.30 17.35
N GLY A 146 -16.12 0.42 17.86
CA GLY A 146 -14.69 0.48 17.58
C GLY A 146 -14.40 0.34 16.07
N ALA A 147 -15.03 -0.62 15.41
CA ALA A 147 -14.92 -0.81 13.97
C ALA A 147 -15.41 0.41 13.17
N ALA A 148 -16.50 1.08 13.59
CA ALA A 148 -17.01 2.27 12.91
C ALA A 148 -16.07 3.47 13.05
N LEU A 149 -15.45 3.66 14.22
CA LEU A 149 -14.46 4.72 14.46
C LEU A 149 -13.19 4.49 13.63
N ALA A 150 -12.64 3.30 13.70
CA ALA A 150 -11.44 2.91 12.95
C ALA A 150 -11.69 3.02 11.42
N LYS A 151 -12.86 2.59 10.94
CA LYS A 151 -13.26 2.79 9.54
C LYS A 151 -13.34 4.28 9.16
N SER A 152 -13.84 5.14 10.03
CA SER A 152 -13.91 6.60 9.78
C SER A 152 -12.51 7.22 9.62
N ALA A 153 -11.51 6.73 10.38
CA ALA A 153 -10.12 7.14 10.24
C ALA A 153 -9.52 6.62 8.93
N LEU A 154 -9.77 5.35 8.59
CA LEU A 154 -9.33 4.74 7.33
C LEU A 154 -9.95 5.42 6.09
N ASP A 155 -11.20 5.89 6.17
CA ASP A 155 -11.86 6.66 5.10
C ASP A 155 -11.25 8.08 4.91
N GLY A 156 -10.22 8.44 5.67
CA GLY A 156 -9.45 9.68 5.54
C GLY A 156 -10.20 10.94 5.97
N ARG A 157 -11.25 10.82 6.79
CA ARG A 157 -12.03 11.99 7.26
C ARG A 157 -11.18 12.96 8.05
N LEU A 158 -10.27 12.45 8.89
CA LEU A 158 -9.34 13.27 9.66
C LEU A 158 -8.36 13.99 8.73
N ALA A 159 -7.74 13.28 7.79
CA ALA A 159 -6.82 13.86 6.81
C ALA A 159 -7.48 15.00 6.00
N LYS A 160 -8.74 14.82 5.57
CA LYS A 160 -9.51 15.87 4.88
C LYS A 160 -9.74 17.09 5.74
N ARG A 161 -10.00 16.94 7.05
CA ARG A 161 -10.17 18.07 7.98
C ARG A 161 -8.85 18.81 8.20
N ILE A 162 -7.77 18.09 8.43
CA ILE A 162 -6.42 18.65 8.58
C ILE A 162 -6.03 19.43 7.31
N GLY A 163 -6.23 18.86 6.13
CA GLY A 163 -5.94 19.51 4.85
C GLY A 163 -6.70 20.84 4.68
N LYS A 164 -7.96 20.93 5.09
CA LYS A 164 -8.72 22.20 5.06
C LYS A 164 -8.11 23.25 5.97
N ILE A 165 -7.69 22.86 7.18
CA ILE A 165 -7.04 23.77 8.15
C ILE A 165 -5.69 24.22 7.59
N GLN A 166 -4.90 23.31 7.05
CA GLN A 166 -3.61 23.61 6.44
C GLN A 166 -3.75 24.61 5.28
N THR A 167 -4.71 24.41 4.38
CA THR A 167 -4.99 25.35 3.28
C THR A 167 -5.38 26.73 3.81
N ALA A 168 -6.24 26.81 4.83
CA ALA A 168 -6.64 28.09 5.44
C ALA A 168 -5.44 28.81 6.08
N LEU A 169 -4.56 28.08 6.78
CA LEU A 169 -3.34 28.64 7.37
C LEU A 169 -2.35 29.11 6.30
N GLN A 170 -2.18 28.36 5.21
CA GLN A 170 -1.33 28.77 4.09
C GLN A 170 -1.83 30.03 3.43
N THR A 171 -3.15 30.16 3.22
CA THR A 171 -3.78 31.36 2.68
C THR A 171 -3.58 32.57 3.60
N LEU A 172 -3.78 32.38 4.92
CA LEU A 172 -3.55 33.43 5.89
C LEU A 172 -2.08 33.87 5.91
N ASN A 173 -1.16 32.91 5.89
CA ASN A 173 0.29 33.21 5.85
C ASN A 173 0.67 33.99 4.59
N ALA A 174 0.14 33.59 3.42
CA ALA A 174 0.37 34.32 2.18
C ALA A 174 -0.14 35.79 2.25
N HIS A 175 -1.32 36.02 2.83
CA HIS A 175 -1.85 37.36 3.05
C HIS A 175 -0.98 38.17 4.01
N LEU A 176 -0.53 37.58 5.12
CA LEU A 176 0.35 38.26 6.08
C LEU A 176 1.71 38.62 5.44
N THR A 177 2.28 37.72 4.67
CA THR A 177 3.55 37.96 3.96
C THR A 177 3.38 39.11 2.97
N ALA A 178 2.32 39.09 2.16
CA ALA A 178 2.02 40.20 1.24
C ALA A 178 1.83 41.53 1.95
N TRP A 179 1.20 41.54 3.12
CA TRP A 179 1.04 42.77 3.92
C TRP A 179 2.38 43.29 4.45
N VAL A 180 3.23 42.40 4.95
CA VAL A 180 4.59 42.76 5.45
C VAL A 180 5.40 43.36 4.31
N ASP A 181 5.41 42.73 3.14
CA ASP A 181 6.13 43.22 1.96
C ASP A 181 5.59 44.57 1.49
N TYR A 182 4.26 44.75 1.50
CA TYR A 182 3.66 46.01 1.11
C TYR A 182 3.96 47.17 2.11
N LEU A 183 3.97 46.87 3.42
CA LEU A 183 4.36 47.85 4.45
C LEU A 183 5.85 48.22 4.35
N SER A 184 6.71 47.29 3.98
CA SER A 184 8.14 47.55 3.77
C SER A 184 8.40 48.49 2.59
N LEU A 185 7.55 48.45 1.55
CA LEU A 185 7.63 49.34 0.39
C LEU A 185 7.15 50.78 0.69
N ILE A 186 6.23 50.96 1.66
CA ILE A 186 5.78 52.33 2.07
C ILE A 186 6.89 53.08 2.84
N HIS A 187 7.76 52.34 3.57
CA HIS A 187 8.88 52.96 4.28
C HIS A 187 10.07 53.34 3.38
N ILE A 188 10.15 52.84 2.15
CA ILE A 188 11.20 53.21 1.19
C ILE A 188 10.89 54.50 0.41
N SER A 189 9.66 54.96 0.42
CA SER A 189 9.21 56.13 -0.36
C SER A 189 9.20 57.47 0.40
N GLU A 190 9.69 57.54 1.65
CA GLU A 190 9.70 58.79 2.44
C GLU A 190 11.07 59.32 2.88
N PRO A 191 12.08 59.48 2.03
CA PRO A 191 13.19 60.40 2.39
C PRO A 191 13.32 61.60 1.45
N THR A 192 12.39 61.96 0.58
CA THR A 192 12.63 62.99 -0.41
C THR A 192 11.75 64.26 -0.30
N ARG A 193 11.04 64.47 0.81
CA ARG A 193 10.16 65.65 0.95
C ARG A 193 10.60 66.72 1.97
N LEU A 194 11.81 66.59 2.56
CA LEU A 194 12.32 67.58 3.54
C LEU A 194 13.54 68.37 3.08
N ALA A 195 13.87 68.43 1.78
CA ALA A 195 15.01 69.15 1.26
C ALA A 195 14.70 70.28 0.27
N LEU A 196 13.49 70.85 0.32
CA LEU A 196 13.13 71.98 -0.54
C LEU A 196 12.33 73.06 0.22
N ILE A 197 12.74 73.44 1.45
CA ILE A 197 12.36 74.72 2.08
C ILE A 197 13.56 75.23 2.85
N SER A 198 14.49 75.92 2.18
CA SER A 198 15.35 76.98 2.71
C SER A 198 15.87 77.83 1.57
#